data_ab0d06ac9ae879a5e7b116fdec7d666f
#
_entry.id   ab0d06ac9ae879a5e7b116fdec7d666f
#
_cell.length_a   1.000
_cell.length_b   1.000
_cell.length_c   1.000
_cell.angle_alpha   90.00
_cell.angle_beta   90.00
_cell.angle_gamma   90.00
#
_symmetry.space_group_name_H-M   'P 1'
#
loop_
_entity.id
_entity.type
_entity.pdbx_description
1 polymer ?
#
loop_
_entity_poly.entity_id
_entity_poly.type
_entity_poly.pdbx_seq_one_letter_code
_entity_poly.pdbx_strand_id
1 'polypeptide(L)'
;MSAGESDRELSVYESMAARFDVAAKKLDLDDGLYKYMRCPNREIIVHIPVELDKGGMEIFDGYRVQHSIARGPGKGGVRYSPHVTLDEIRGLAAEMTWKCAVVNIPFGGAKGGVLCDPEKLSRGELERITRRYIAEIFDFIGPERDVPAPDMNTDEQIMAWMMDTYSMHVRHTVTASVTGKPLDLGGSRGRREATGRGCMIVCDQALRRFGRARDATRVIIHGFGNVGSQAARLMYEAGYKIIGIADIHGGVVNPKGLDIPKLLQFSHETKSVKGFPGTEQMSHMEILEQDC
;
A
#
# COMPACT_ATOMS: atom_id res chain seq x y z
N MET A 1 9.07 -40.22 -14.56
CA MET A 1 8.01 -39.21 -14.38
C MET A 1 8.34 -38.53 -13.08
N SER A 2 8.84 -37.30 -13.17
CA SER A 2 9.45 -36.56 -12.06
C SER A 2 8.36 -35.99 -11.13
N ALA A 3 8.31 -36.49 -9.90
CA ALA A 3 7.69 -35.82 -8.78
C ALA A 3 8.65 -34.69 -8.36
N GLY A 4 8.30 -33.42 -8.55
CA GLY A 4 9.20 -32.31 -8.19
C GLY A 4 8.76 -30.91 -8.52
N GLU A 5 7.55 -30.66 -9.02
CA GLU A 5 7.15 -29.28 -9.45
C GLU A 5 5.95 -28.67 -8.69
N SER A 6 5.42 -29.32 -7.65
CA SER A 6 4.15 -28.89 -7.05
C SER A 6 4.23 -28.04 -5.76
N ASP A 7 5.43 -27.76 -5.20
CA ASP A 7 5.55 -27.07 -3.90
C ASP A 7 6.42 -25.79 -3.92
N ARG A 8 6.70 -25.22 -5.11
CA ARG A 8 7.39 -23.93 -5.13
C ARG A 8 6.37 -22.80 -4.88
N GLU A 9 6.54 -22.07 -3.80
CA GLU A 9 5.81 -20.84 -3.53
C GLU A 9 6.09 -19.82 -4.66
N LEU A 10 5.02 -19.33 -5.29
CA LEU A 10 5.14 -18.35 -6.37
C LEU A 10 5.64 -17.03 -5.81
N SER A 11 6.54 -16.37 -6.51
CA SER A 11 6.93 -15.00 -6.19
C SER A 11 5.74 -14.03 -6.34
N VAL A 12 5.88 -12.81 -5.78
CA VAL A 12 4.81 -11.79 -5.89
C VAL A 12 4.48 -11.48 -7.35
N TYR A 13 5.51 -11.36 -8.20
CA TYR A 13 5.32 -11.12 -9.62
C TYR A 13 4.70 -12.33 -10.33
N GLU A 14 5.17 -13.54 -10.06
CA GLU A 14 4.61 -14.77 -10.64
C GLU A 14 3.14 -14.95 -10.25
N SER A 15 2.78 -14.68 -9.00
CA SER A 15 1.40 -14.76 -8.52
C SER A 15 0.49 -13.73 -9.21
N MET A 16 0.96 -12.50 -9.40
CA MET A 16 0.26 -11.47 -10.15
C MET A 16 0.12 -11.87 -11.63
N ALA A 17 1.21 -12.33 -12.26
CA ALA A 17 1.22 -12.74 -13.64
C ALA A 17 0.22 -13.90 -13.91
N ALA A 18 0.15 -14.89 -13.02
CA ALA A 18 -0.81 -15.99 -13.12
C ALA A 18 -2.28 -15.50 -13.11
N ARG A 19 -2.61 -14.51 -12.29
CA ARG A 19 -3.96 -13.88 -12.29
C ARG A 19 -4.25 -13.16 -13.61
N PHE A 20 -3.25 -12.43 -14.13
CA PHE A 20 -3.36 -11.78 -15.43
C PHE A 20 -3.53 -12.81 -16.55
N ASP A 21 -2.77 -13.91 -16.54
CA ASP A 21 -2.85 -14.98 -17.56
C ASP A 21 -4.27 -15.56 -17.65
N VAL A 22 -4.95 -15.75 -16.49
CA VAL A 22 -6.35 -16.19 -16.45
C VAL A 22 -7.28 -15.15 -17.09
N ALA A 23 -7.08 -13.86 -16.79
CA ALA A 23 -7.90 -12.79 -17.34
C ALA A 23 -7.67 -12.63 -18.85
N ALA A 24 -6.43 -12.65 -19.30
CA ALA A 24 -6.03 -12.56 -20.70
C ALA A 24 -6.65 -13.67 -21.55
N LYS A 25 -6.62 -14.91 -21.04
CA LYS A 25 -7.27 -16.06 -21.68
C LYS A 25 -8.79 -15.89 -21.80
N LYS A 26 -9.45 -15.35 -20.77
CA LYS A 26 -10.89 -15.08 -20.81
C LYS A 26 -11.27 -13.99 -21.80
N LEU A 27 -10.37 -13.04 -22.03
CA LEU A 27 -10.55 -11.93 -22.97
C LEU A 27 -10.13 -12.28 -24.40
N ASP A 28 -9.56 -13.47 -24.62
CA ASP A 28 -9.01 -13.92 -25.90
C ASP A 28 -8.03 -12.89 -26.50
N LEU A 29 -7.09 -12.42 -25.66
CA LEU A 29 -6.09 -11.45 -26.08
C LEU A 29 -5.15 -12.06 -27.12
N ASP A 30 -4.82 -11.28 -28.15
CA ASP A 30 -3.77 -11.69 -29.09
C ASP A 30 -2.40 -11.80 -28.40
N ASP A 31 -1.53 -12.62 -28.94
CA ASP A 31 -0.22 -12.94 -28.37
C ASP A 31 0.67 -11.71 -28.18
N GLY A 32 0.62 -10.73 -29.06
CA GLY A 32 1.43 -9.52 -28.99
C GLY A 32 1.00 -8.65 -27.83
N LEU A 33 -0.30 -8.38 -27.71
CA LEU A 33 -0.88 -7.61 -26.63
C LEU A 33 -0.71 -8.31 -25.27
N TYR A 34 -0.90 -9.63 -25.22
CA TYR A 34 -0.65 -10.43 -24.03
C TYR A 34 0.79 -10.25 -23.52
N LYS A 35 1.79 -10.43 -24.36
CA LYS A 35 3.20 -10.29 -24.01
C LYS A 35 3.53 -8.86 -23.57
N TYR A 36 3.03 -7.86 -24.28
CA TYR A 36 3.21 -6.46 -23.95
C TYR A 36 2.63 -6.10 -22.58
N MET A 37 1.41 -6.52 -22.29
CA MET A 37 0.73 -6.18 -21.04
C MET A 37 1.27 -6.95 -19.83
N ARG A 38 1.97 -8.05 -20.05
CA ARG A 38 2.54 -8.88 -19.00
C ARG A 38 3.86 -8.34 -18.46
N CYS A 39 4.59 -7.58 -19.27
CA CYS A 39 5.92 -7.09 -18.91
C CYS A 39 5.91 -5.61 -18.49
N PRO A 40 6.73 -5.19 -17.51
CA PRO A 40 6.94 -3.78 -17.22
C PRO A 40 7.54 -3.04 -18.43
N ASN A 41 7.09 -1.80 -18.65
CA ASN A 41 7.67 -0.93 -19.66
C ASN A 41 9.10 -0.51 -19.31
N ARG A 42 9.40 -0.32 -18.03
CA ARG A 42 10.71 0.15 -17.57
C ARG A 42 10.98 -0.26 -16.13
N GLU A 43 12.23 -0.61 -15.87
CA GLU A 43 12.75 -0.90 -14.54
C GLU A 43 14.00 -0.06 -14.31
N ILE A 44 14.07 0.57 -13.14
CA ILE A 44 15.16 1.44 -12.73
C ILE A 44 15.68 0.91 -11.41
N ILE A 45 16.98 0.62 -11.36
CA ILE A 45 17.69 0.19 -10.17
C ILE A 45 18.72 1.25 -9.88
N VAL A 46 18.76 1.74 -8.65
CA VAL A 46 19.70 2.77 -8.21
C VAL A 46 20.38 2.37 -6.91
N HIS A 47 21.61 2.78 -6.75
CA HIS A 47 22.36 2.61 -5.52
C HIS A 47 22.46 3.96 -4.81
N ILE A 48 22.03 4.01 -3.55
CA ILE A 48 21.82 5.22 -2.77
C ILE A 48 22.90 5.31 -1.68
N PRO A 49 24.03 5.99 -1.92
CA PRO A 49 25.04 6.20 -0.89
C PRO A 49 24.55 7.26 0.12
N VAL A 50 24.56 6.91 1.40
CA VAL A 50 24.13 7.77 2.50
C VAL A 50 25.13 7.73 3.64
N GLU A 51 25.52 8.90 4.13
CA GLU A 51 26.30 9.05 5.36
C GLU A 51 25.39 8.81 6.57
N LEU A 52 25.81 7.91 7.46
CA LEU A 52 25.09 7.60 8.69
C LEU A 52 25.43 8.57 9.82
N ASP A 53 24.50 8.79 10.74
CA ASP A 53 24.68 9.69 11.90
C ASP A 53 25.83 9.25 12.82
N LYS A 54 26.12 7.97 12.84
CA LYS A 54 27.24 7.37 13.59
C LYS A 54 28.57 7.43 12.86
N GLY A 55 28.57 8.06 11.68
CA GLY A 55 29.70 8.06 10.74
C GLY A 55 29.75 6.81 9.86
N GLY A 56 30.47 6.93 8.75
CA GLY A 56 30.51 5.90 7.70
C GLY A 56 29.44 6.10 6.64
N MET A 57 29.64 5.42 5.52
CA MET A 57 28.72 5.46 4.39
C MET A 57 28.09 4.08 4.20
N GLU A 58 26.79 4.04 4.03
CA GLU A 58 26.04 2.83 3.65
C GLU A 58 25.40 3.04 2.27
N ILE A 59 25.27 1.95 1.51
CA ILE A 59 24.67 1.97 0.17
C ILE A 59 23.38 1.18 0.23
N PHE A 60 22.27 1.84 -0.08
CA PHE A 60 20.94 1.23 -0.12
C PHE A 60 20.50 0.99 -1.56
N ASP A 61 19.85 -0.13 -1.82
CA ASP A 61 19.26 -0.43 -3.13
C ASP A 61 17.90 0.22 -3.26
N GLY A 62 17.69 0.97 -4.34
CA GLY A 62 16.43 1.60 -4.68
C GLY A 62 15.89 1.07 -6.01
N TYR A 63 14.57 0.88 -6.07
CA TYR A 63 13.86 0.37 -7.25
C TYR A 63 12.74 1.32 -7.64
N ARG A 64 12.54 1.54 -8.97
CA ARG A 64 11.33 2.11 -9.53
C ARG A 64 10.93 1.34 -10.77
N VAL A 65 9.76 0.71 -10.75
CA VAL A 65 9.20 -0.05 -11.87
C VAL A 65 7.99 0.71 -12.40
N GLN A 66 8.00 0.99 -13.70
CA GLN A 66 6.87 1.52 -14.46
C GLN A 66 6.30 0.37 -15.28
N HIS A 67 5.20 -0.21 -14.82
CA HIS A 67 4.61 -1.35 -15.49
C HIS A 67 3.88 -0.93 -16.77
N SER A 68 3.07 0.10 -16.71
CA SER A 68 2.39 0.63 -17.89
C SER A 68 2.14 2.14 -17.77
N ILE A 69 2.30 2.84 -18.89
CA ILE A 69 1.95 4.26 -19.04
C ILE A 69 0.90 4.48 -20.14
N ALA A 70 0.28 3.41 -20.64
CA ALA A 70 -0.67 3.48 -21.75
C ALA A 70 -1.94 4.30 -21.42
N ARG A 71 -2.33 4.38 -20.14
CA ARG A 71 -3.50 5.13 -19.67
C ARG A 71 -3.17 6.51 -19.09
N GLY A 72 -1.92 6.88 -19.03
CA GLY A 72 -1.43 8.13 -18.43
C GLY A 72 -0.17 7.90 -17.60
N PRO A 73 0.29 8.92 -16.85
CA PRO A 73 1.50 8.82 -16.03
C PRO A 73 1.48 7.61 -15.11
N GLY A 74 2.63 6.98 -14.90
CA GLY A 74 2.79 5.95 -13.90
C GLY A 74 2.31 6.41 -12.53
N LYS A 75 1.64 5.55 -11.75
CA LYS A 75 1.14 5.90 -10.43
C LYS A 75 1.37 4.76 -9.46
N GLY A 76 2.03 5.03 -8.34
CA GLY A 76 2.21 4.03 -7.29
C GLY A 76 3.08 4.49 -6.13
N GLY A 77 2.95 3.78 -5.01
CA GLY A 77 3.67 4.05 -3.78
C GLY A 77 5.16 3.75 -3.85
N VAL A 78 5.90 4.28 -2.88
CA VAL A 78 7.29 3.93 -2.59
C VAL A 78 7.33 3.27 -1.22
N ARG A 79 7.86 2.05 -1.14
CA ARG A 79 7.92 1.24 0.08
C ARG A 79 9.33 1.24 0.66
N TYR A 80 9.44 1.39 1.97
CA TYR A 80 10.70 1.19 2.70
C TYR A 80 10.57 -0.07 3.55
N SER A 81 11.41 -1.07 3.28
CA SER A 81 11.38 -2.32 4.04
C SER A 81 12.69 -3.10 3.85
N PRO A 82 13.15 -3.84 4.88
CA PRO A 82 14.31 -4.73 4.77
C PRO A 82 14.06 -5.96 3.88
N HIS A 83 12.86 -6.13 3.36
CA HIS A 83 12.46 -7.26 2.51
C HIS A 83 12.12 -6.85 1.08
N VAL A 84 12.30 -5.59 0.72
CA VAL A 84 12.03 -5.11 -0.65
C VAL A 84 12.91 -5.83 -1.65
N THR A 85 12.29 -6.38 -2.69
CA THR A 85 12.97 -6.98 -3.84
C THR A 85 12.43 -6.40 -5.14
N LEU A 86 13.24 -6.46 -6.20
CA LEU A 86 12.79 -6.03 -7.54
C LEU A 86 11.56 -6.82 -8.02
N ASP A 87 11.49 -8.12 -7.71
CA ASP A 87 10.37 -8.98 -8.05
C ASP A 87 9.06 -8.52 -7.36
N GLU A 88 9.12 -8.22 -6.08
CA GLU A 88 7.99 -7.66 -5.34
C GLU A 88 7.53 -6.33 -5.97
N ILE A 89 8.47 -5.44 -6.28
CA ILE A 89 8.16 -4.14 -6.89
C ILE A 89 7.55 -4.29 -8.28
N ARG A 90 7.98 -5.26 -9.09
CA ARG A 90 7.34 -5.62 -10.38
C ARG A 90 5.89 -6.01 -10.21
N GLY A 91 5.62 -6.96 -9.31
CA GLY A 91 4.25 -7.43 -9.03
C GLY A 91 3.33 -6.30 -8.59
N LEU A 92 3.79 -5.50 -7.64
CA LEU A 92 3.03 -4.35 -7.13
C LEU A 92 2.83 -3.23 -8.18
N ALA A 93 3.78 -3.01 -9.09
CA ALA A 93 3.64 -2.05 -10.19
C ALA A 93 2.56 -2.50 -11.19
N ALA A 94 2.51 -3.80 -11.49
CA ALA A 94 1.46 -4.38 -12.33
C ALA A 94 0.08 -4.27 -11.67
N GLU A 95 -0.04 -4.58 -10.38
CA GLU A 95 -1.28 -4.41 -9.63
C GLU A 95 -1.77 -2.95 -9.66
N MET A 96 -0.86 -1.96 -9.61
CA MET A 96 -1.23 -0.55 -9.75
C MET A 96 -1.83 -0.24 -11.14
N THR A 97 -1.32 -0.85 -12.22
CA THR A 97 -1.90 -0.72 -13.56
C THR A 97 -3.36 -1.20 -13.57
N TRP A 98 -3.60 -2.40 -13.05
CA TRP A 98 -4.95 -2.97 -12.99
C TRP A 98 -5.88 -2.19 -12.06
N LYS A 99 -5.38 -1.75 -10.91
CA LYS A 99 -6.13 -0.93 -9.96
C LYS A 99 -6.60 0.38 -10.60
N CYS A 100 -5.73 1.12 -11.28
CA CYS A 100 -6.10 2.35 -11.99
C CYS A 100 -7.11 2.08 -13.12
N ALA A 101 -6.96 0.97 -13.85
CA ALA A 101 -7.86 0.60 -14.91
C ALA A 101 -9.27 0.25 -14.40
N VAL A 102 -9.38 -0.55 -13.33
CA VAL A 102 -10.66 -0.98 -12.75
C VAL A 102 -11.52 0.21 -12.30
N VAL A 103 -10.90 1.24 -11.70
CA VAL A 103 -11.62 2.46 -11.28
C VAL A 103 -11.65 3.54 -12.35
N ASN A 104 -11.15 3.24 -13.55
CA ASN A 104 -11.16 4.10 -14.75
C ASN A 104 -10.56 5.50 -14.53
N ILE A 105 -9.42 5.60 -13.84
CA ILE A 105 -8.68 6.85 -13.70
C ILE A 105 -7.57 6.93 -14.76
N PRO A 106 -7.18 8.15 -15.22
CA PRO A 106 -6.22 8.35 -16.29
C PRO A 106 -4.76 8.23 -15.80
N PHE A 107 -4.43 7.09 -15.21
CA PHE A 107 -3.09 6.76 -14.72
C PHE A 107 -2.68 5.37 -15.17
N GLY A 108 -1.39 5.22 -15.40
CA GLY A 108 -0.73 3.94 -15.52
C GLY A 108 -0.39 3.33 -14.16
N GLY A 109 0.47 2.31 -14.16
CA GLY A 109 0.92 1.67 -12.93
C GLY A 109 2.43 1.76 -12.76
N ALA A 110 2.85 2.16 -11.58
CA ALA A 110 4.23 2.15 -11.16
C ALA A 110 4.36 1.77 -9.68
N LYS A 111 5.55 1.37 -9.28
CA LYS A 111 5.89 1.09 -7.88
C LYS A 111 7.36 1.40 -7.63
N GLY A 112 7.66 1.86 -6.43
CA GLY A 112 9.04 2.02 -5.97
C GLY A 112 9.27 1.35 -4.63
N GLY A 113 10.53 1.19 -4.29
CA GLY A 113 10.94 0.72 -2.98
C GLY A 113 12.41 0.98 -2.72
N VAL A 114 12.77 1.06 -1.46
CA VAL A 114 14.15 1.11 -1.00
C VAL A 114 14.35 -0.01 0.01
N LEU A 115 15.39 -0.81 -0.22
CA LEU A 115 15.80 -1.88 0.68
C LEU A 115 16.50 -1.25 1.89
N CYS A 116 15.75 -0.99 2.93
CA CYS A 116 16.25 -0.42 4.18
C CYS A 116 15.36 -0.86 5.36
N ASP A 117 15.88 -0.76 6.57
CA ASP A 117 15.13 -1.01 7.79
C ASP A 117 14.82 0.33 8.50
N PRO A 118 13.62 0.90 8.29
CA PRO A 118 13.28 2.21 8.83
C PRO A 118 13.28 2.29 10.37
N GLU A 119 13.14 1.15 11.06
CA GLU A 119 13.15 1.11 12.52
C GLU A 119 14.57 1.31 13.10
N LYS A 120 15.59 1.01 12.30
CA LYS A 120 17.01 1.17 12.66
C LYS A 120 17.62 2.49 12.23
N LEU A 121 16.91 3.26 11.39
CA LEU A 121 17.39 4.50 10.81
C LEU A 121 16.82 5.71 11.54
N SER A 122 17.64 6.74 11.70
CA SER A 122 17.18 8.02 12.20
C SER A 122 16.31 8.75 11.17
N ARG A 123 15.55 9.73 11.62
CA ARG A 123 14.77 10.59 10.72
C ARG A 123 15.66 11.33 9.71
N GLY A 124 16.85 11.75 10.12
CA GLY A 124 17.83 12.41 9.24
C GLY A 124 18.37 11.46 8.19
N GLU A 125 18.65 10.21 8.56
CA GLU A 125 19.06 9.17 7.62
C GLU A 125 17.97 8.84 6.60
N LEU A 126 16.73 8.69 7.03
CA LEU A 126 15.57 8.50 6.15
C LEU A 126 15.37 9.69 5.19
N GLU A 127 15.61 10.92 5.65
CA GLU A 127 15.57 12.10 4.78
C GLU A 127 16.67 12.04 3.71
N ARG A 128 17.92 11.71 4.08
CA ARG A 128 19.01 11.59 3.14
C ARG A 128 18.77 10.50 2.10
N ILE A 129 18.27 9.31 2.54
CA ILE A 129 17.88 8.22 1.64
C ILE A 129 16.81 8.71 0.66
N THR A 130 15.75 9.34 1.16
CA THR A 130 14.63 9.82 0.35
C THR A 130 15.06 10.82 -0.70
N ARG A 131 15.83 11.83 -0.29
CA ARG A 131 16.32 12.88 -1.19
C ARG A 131 17.26 12.31 -2.25
N ARG A 132 18.15 11.41 -1.86
CA ARG A 132 19.06 10.78 -2.81
C ARG A 132 18.33 9.86 -3.78
N TYR A 133 17.38 9.04 -3.29
CA TYR A 133 16.53 8.21 -4.15
C TYR A 133 15.81 9.03 -5.21
N ILE A 134 15.19 10.14 -4.84
CA ILE A 134 14.48 11.02 -5.80
C ILE A 134 15.46 11.65 -6.80
N ALA A 135 16.65 12.07 -6.37
CA ALA A 135 17.66 12.60 -7.26
C ALA A 135 18.11 11.57 -8.33
N GLU A 136 18.27 10.30 -7.94
CA GLU A 136 18.66 9.23 -8.87
C GLU A 136 17.58 8.85 -9.88
N ILE A 137 16.29 8.93 -9.51
CA ILE A 137 15.19 8.60 -10.41
C ILE A 137 14.52 9.84 -11.04
N PHE A 138 15.09 11.01 -10.86
CA PHE A 138 14.50 12.30 -11.23
C PHE A 138 14.01 12.35 -12.68
N ASP A 139 14.80 11.87 -13.64
CA ASP A 139 14.48 11.92 -15.07
C ASP A 139 13.27 11.05 -15.46
N PHE A 140 12.87 10.15 -14.59
CA PHE A 140 11.82 9.16 -14.85
C PHE A 140 10.50 9.47 -14.17
N ILE A 141 10.51 10.36 -13.16
CA ILE A 141 9.32 10.75 -12.39
C ILE A 141 8.83 12.15 -12.77
N GLY A 142 7.67 12.52 -12.26
CA GLY A 142 7.06 13.84 -12.44
C GLY A 142 5.59 13.77 -12.86
N PRO A 143 4.90 14.91 -12.87
CA PRO A 143 3.44 14.95 -13.09
C PRO A 143 2.97 14.26 -14.36
N GLU A 144 3.75 14.39 -15.45
CA GLU A 144 3.41 13.86 -16.77
C GLU A 144 4.06 12.50 -17.08
N ARG A 145 4.84 11.94 -16.14
CA ARG A 145 5.62 10.71 -16.35
C ARG A 145 5.25 9.61 -15.38
N ASP A 146 5.46 9.88 -14.10
CA ASP A 146 5.27 8.92 -13.03
C ASP A 146 5.17 9.64 -11.68
N VAL A 147 4.08 9.44 -10.97
CA VAL A 147 3.76 10.16 -9.74
C VAL A 147 3.84 9.22 -8.53
N PRO A 148 4.88 9.33 -7.71
CA PRO A 148 5.02 8.58 -6.45
C PRO A 148 3.90 8.88 -5.44
N ALA A 149 3.73 7.97 -4.49
CA ALA A 149 2.76 8.05 -3.40
C ALA A 149 3.28 7.35 -2.15
N PRO A 150 2.64 7.50 -0.98
CA PRO A 150 2.97 6.73 0.21
C PRO A 150 2.63 5.25 0.05
N ASP A 151 3.41 4.40 0.72
CA ASP A 151 3.19 2.97 0.91
C ASP A 151 3.72 2.53 2.28
N MET A 152 4.06 1.26 2.46
CA MET A 152 4.60 0.75 3.71
C MET A 152 5.83 1.55 4.16
N ASN A 153 5.80 2.01 5.42
CA ASN A 153 6.85 2.78 6.09
C ASN A 153 7.23 4.09 5.39
N THR A 154 6.33 4.65 4.58
CA THR A 154 6.45 6.00 4.05
C THR A 154 5.17 6.80 4.37
N ASP A 155 5.35 8.08 4.67
CA ASP A 155 4.31 8.96 5.17
C ASP A 155 4.27 10.32 4.45
N GLU A 156 3.45 11.22 4.99
CA GLU A 156 3.29 12.58 4.46
C GLU A 156 4.62 13.37 4.48
N GLN A 157 5.48 13.13 5.49
CA GLN A 157 6.77 13.80 5.61
C GLN A 157 7.77 13.34 4.55
N ILE A 158 7.82 12.03 4.30
CA ILE A 158 8.65 11.46 3.23
C ILE A 158 8.19 11.98 1.88
N MET A 159 6.88 12.09 1.64
CA MET A 159 6.34 12.70 0.43
C MET A 159 6.70 14.18 0.30
N ALA A 160 6.76 14.92 1.40
CA ALA A 160 7.22 16.30 1.41
C ALA A 160 8.70 16.42 0.97
N TRP A 161 9.58 15.56 1.49
CA TRP A 161 10.98 15.51 1.05
C TRP A 161 11.13 15.13 -0.43
N MET A 162 10.31 14.18 -0.92
CA MET A 162 10.29 13.82 -2.34
C MET A 162 9.91 15.01 -3.22
N MET A 163 8.81 15.72 -2.87
CA MET A 163 8.34 16.89 -3.60
C MET A 163 9.36 18.02 -3.59
N ASP A 164 9.95 18.28 -2.44
CA ASP A 164 10.97 19.32 -2.26
C ASP A 164 12.19 19.03 -3.14
N THR A 165 12.71 17.80 -3.07
CA THR A 165 13.87 17.39 -3.88
C THR A 165 13.57 17.48 -5.39
N TYR A 166 12.41 17.01 -5.84
CA TYR A 166 11.99 17.15 -7.23
C TYR A 166 11.92 18.62 -7.64
N SER A 167 11.31 19.46 -6.82
CA SER A 167 11.15 20.91 -7.08
C SER A 167 12.50 21.64 -7.14
N MET A 168 13.46 21.25 -6.31
CA MET A 168 14.83 21.79 -6.36
C MET A 168 15.51 21.53 -7.71
N HIS A 169 15.34 20.33 -8.29
CA HIS A 169 15.93 19.99 -9.59
C HIS A 169 15.32 20.80 -10.74
N VAL A 170 14.01 21.00 -10.74
CA VAL A 170 13.33 21.81 -11.77
C VAL A 170 13.34 23.32 -11.50
N ARG A 171 13.88 23.75 -10.34
CA ARG A 171 14.01 25.17 -9.96
C ARG A 171 12.68 25.90 -9.76
N HIS A 172 11.59 25.20 -9.53
CA HIS A 172 10.29 25.77 -9.13
C HIS A 172 9.46 24.73 -8.39
N THR A 173 8.49 25.17 -7.60
CA THR A 173 7.63 24.26 -6.82
C THR A 173 6.68 23.47 -7.72
N VAL A 174 6.77 22.12 -7.67
CA VAL A 174 5.90 21.22 -8.43
C VAL A 174 5.12 20.33 -7.45
N THR A 175 4.00 20.83 -6.97
CA THR A 175 3.16 20.11 -5.99
C THR A 175 2.56 18.83 -6.57
N ALA A 176 2.37 18.75 -7.89
CA ALA A 176 1.82 17.58 -8.57
C ALA A 176 2.83 16.40 -8.74
N SER A 177 4.11 16.60 -8.36
CA SER A 177 5.16 15.57 -8.50
C SER A 177 4.93 14.32 -7.66
N VAL A 178 4.21 14.43 -6.54
CA VAL A 178 3.85 13.32 -5.64
C VAL A 178 2.43 13.51 -5.09
N THR A 179 1.82 12.41 -4.63
CA THR A 179 0.57 12.46 -3.85
C THR A 179 0.80 12.03 -2.39
N GLY A 180 -0.16 12.29 -1.52
CA GLY A 180 -0.07 11.91 -0.09
C GLY A 180 0.85 12.79 0.74
N LYS A 181 1.24 13.95 0.27
CA LYS A 181 1.96 14.99 0.99
C LYS A 181 1.04 15.76 1.96
N PRO A 182 1.58 16.53 2.92
CA PRO A 182 0.80 17.35 3.84
C PRO A 182 -0.16 18.31 3.13
N LEU A 183 -1.28 18.62 3.78
CA LEU A 183 -2.31 19.53 3.22
C LEU A 183 -1.74 20.91 2.88
N ASP A 184 -0.89 21.45 3.75
CA ASP A 184 -0.26 22.77 3.58
C ASP A 184 0.72 22.82 2.38
N LEU A 185 1.14 21.65 1.89
CA LEU A 185 1.94 21.50 0.67
C LEU A 185 1.12 21.10 -0.56
N GLY A 186 -0.19 21.31 -0.53
CA GLY A 186 -1.11 20.96 -1.61
C GLY A 186 -1.57 19.51 -1.60
N GLY A 187 -1.57 18.86 -0.42
CA GLY A 187 -2.16 17.54 -0.22
C GLY A 187 -3.69 17.57 -0.34
N SER A 188 -4.30 16.42 -0.61
CA SER A 188 -5.76 16.29 -0.75
C SER A 188 -6.40 15.89 0.58
N ARG A 189 -7.49 16.56 0.95
CA ARG A 189 -8.33 16.17 2.10
C ARG A 189 -8.91 14.77 1.87
N GLY A 190 -9.08 14.01 2.98
CA GLY A 190 -9.64 12.66 2.93
C GLY A 190 -8.63 11.56 2.56
N ARG A 191 -7.37 11.88 2.20
CA ARG A 191 -6.38 10.88 1.83
C ARG A 191 -6.12 9.85 2.93
N ARG A 192 -6.07 10.30 4.19
CA ARG A 192 -5.80 9.44 5.35
C ARG A 192 -6.83 8.32 5.51
N GLU A 193 -8.09 8.59 5.23
CA GLU A 193 -9.19 7.64 5.36
C GLU A 193 -9.61 6.98 4.04
N ALA A 194 -9.07 7.42 2.90
CA ALA A 194 -9.55 7.04 1.56
C ALA A 194 -9.59 5.52 1.35
N THR A 195 -8.58 4.79 1.81
CA THR A 195 -8.51 3.34 1.62
C THR A 195 -9.57 2.63 2.48
N GLY A 196 -9.66 2.97 3.77
CA GLY A 196 -10.68 2.43 4.68
C GLY A 196 -12.11 2.78 4.23
N ARG A 197 -12.31 4.01 3.73
CA ARG A 197 -13.59 4.44 3.16
C ARG A 197 -13.95 3.64 1.90
N GLY A 198 -12.97 3.38 1.05
CA GLY A 198 -13.13 2.53 -0.14
C GLY A 198 -13.58 1.12 0.23
N CYS A 199 -12.96 0.50 1.24
CA CYS A 199 -13.39 -0.80 1.77
C CYS A 199 -14.85 -0.77 2.22
N MET A 200 -15.24 0.23 3.02
CA MET A 200 -16.63 0.38 3.46
C MET A 200 -17.60 0.52 2.26
N ILE A 201 -17.28 1.34 1.27
CA ILE A 201 -18.13 1.54 0.08
C ILE A 201 -18.33 0.23 -0.69
N VAL A 202 -17.26 -0.54 -0.87
CA VAL A 202 -17.34 -1.84 -1.56
C VAL A 202 -18.20 -2.84 -0.76
N CYS A 203 -18.03 -2.88 0.56
CA CYS A 203 -18.87 -3.69 1.45
C CYS A 203 -20.35 -3.28 1.35
N ASP A 204 -20.65 -1.98 1.35
CA ASP A 204 -22.03 -1.49 1.17
C ASP A 204 -22.65 -1.96 -0.16
N GLN A 205 -21.89 -1.91 -1.25
CA GLN A 205 -22.38 -2.37 -2.55
C GLN A 205 -22.61 -3.89 -2.56
N ALA A 206 -21.73 -4.66 -1.92
CA ALA A 206 -21.88 -6.10 -1.77
C ALA A 206 -23.15 -6.43 -0.95
N LEU A 207 -23.35 -5.79 0.19
CA LEU A 207 -24.53 -6.00 1.04
C LEU A 207 -25.83 -5.68 0.30
N ARG A 208 -25.88 -4.56 -0.44
CA ARG A 208 -27.04 -4.22 -1.29
C ARG A 208 -27.34 -5.32 -2.32
N ARG A 209 -26.29 -5.84 -2.97
CA ARG A 209 -26.43 -6.91 -3.95
C ARG A 209 -26.96 -8.21 -3.33
N PHE A 210 -26.59 -8.50 -2.09
CA PHE A 210 -27.03 -9.69 -1.35
C PHE A 210 -28.30 -9.45 -0.52
N GLY A 211 -28.91 -8.26 -0.58
CA GLY A 211 -30.11 -7.91 0.18
C GLY A 211 -29.91 -7.91 1.70
N ARG A 212 -28.71 -7.62 2.18
CA ARG A 212 -28.35 -7.57 3.60
C ARG A 212 -28.28 -6.12 4.12
N ALA A 213 -28.78 -5.90 5.33
CA ALA A 213 -28.69 -4.62 6.02
C ALA A 213 -27.36 -4.48 6.81
N ARG A 214 -26.86 -3.27 6.96
CA ARG A 214 -25.61 -2.99 7.71
C ARG A 214 -25.71 -3.39 9.17
N ASP A 215 -26.79 -3.02 9.83
CA ASP A 215 -27.07 -3.27 11.25
C ASP A 215 -27.26 -4.76 11.58
N ALA A 216 -27.65 -5.56 10.59
CA ALA A 216 -27.74 -7.01 10.67
C ALA A 216 -26.41 -7.73 10.31
N THR A 217 -25.39 -6.96 9.87
CA THR A 217 -24.13 -7.53 9.41
C THR A 217 -23.07 -7.43 10.50
N ARG A 218 -22.53 -8.59 10.86
CA ARG A 218 -21.35 -8.69 11.74
C ARG A 218 -20.09 -8.56 10.90
N VAL A 219 -19.09 -7.86 11.43
CA VAL A 219 -17.83 -7.57 10.73
C VAL A 219 -16.66 -7.93 11.60
N ILE A 220 -15.66 -8.58 11.01
CA ILE A 220 -14.34 -8.80 11.57
C ILE A 220 -13.33 -8.05 10.71
N ILE A 221 -12.38 -7.36 11.34
CA ILE A 221 -11.31 -6.64 10.66
C ILE A 221 -9.96 -7.23 11.08
N HIS A 222 -9.28 -7.84 10.13
CA HIS A 222 -7.94 -8.38 10.32
C HIS A 222 -6.88 -7.39 9.83
N GLY A 223 -6.12 -6.84 10.79
CA GLY A 223 -5.20 -5.74 10.59
C GLY A 223 -5.75 -4.41 11.10
N PHE A 224 -5.09 -3.79 12.12
CA PHE A 224 -5.55 -2.54 12.75
C PHE A 224 -4.55 -1.38 12.58
N GLY A 225 -3.81 -1.40 11.46
CA GLY A 225 -2.96 -0.29 11.00
C GLY A 225 -3.77 0.84 10.34
N ASN A 226 -3.11 1.62 9.47
CA ASN A 226 -3.70 2.79 8.82
C ASN A 226 -5.02 2.52 8.08
N VAL A 227 -5.14 1.38 7.40
CA VAL A 227 -6.35 1.03 6.65
C VAL A 227 -7.44 0.48 7.57
N GLY A 228 -7.10 -0.53 8.38
CA GLY A 228 -8.08 -1.22 9.21
C GLY A 228 -8.67 -0.34 10.30
N SER A 229 -7.89 0.53 10.93
CA SER A 229 -8.38 1.47 11.94
C SER A 229 -9.38 2.48 11.35
N GLN A 230 -9.11 3.00 10.14
CA GLN A 230 -10.03 3.90 9.44
C GLN A 230 -11.27 3.16 8.93
N ALA A 231 -11.12 1.93 8.42
CA ALA A 231 -12.25 1.10 8.03
C ALA A 231 -13.16 0.80 9.23
N ALA A 232 -12.58 0.41 10.37
CA ALA A 232 -13.33 0.18 11.61
C ALA A 232 -14.10 1.42 12.04
N ARG A 233 -13.46 2.58 12.10
CA ARG A 233 -14.11 3.83 12.47
C ARG A 233 -15.30 4.15 11.56
N LEU A 234 -15.05 4.17 10.25
CA LEU A 234 -16.06 4.54 9.26
C LEU A 234 -17.23 3.55 9.20
N MET A 235 -16.94 2.25 9.29
CA MET A 235 -17.98 1.22 9.35
C MET A 235 -18.82 1.32 10.64
N TYR A 236 -18.16 1.56 11.79
CA TYR A 236 -18.86 1.77 13.06
C TYR A 236 -19.79 2.99 13.00
N GLU A 237 -19.30 4.14 12.49
CA GLU A 237 -20.08 5.35 12.27
C GLU A 237 -21.25 5.12 11.29
N ALA A 238 -21.08 4.23 10.33
CA ALA A 238 -22.13 3.84 9.36
C ALA A 238 -23.12 2.81 9.90
N GLY A 239 -22.96 2.33 11.13
CA GLY A 239 -23.90 1.42 11.80
C GLY A 239 -23.62 -0.07 11.59
N TYR A 240 -22.42 -0.45 11.15
CA TYR A 240 -22.01 -1.86 11.13
C TYR A 240 -21.72 -2.36 12.54
N LYS A 241 -22.03 -3.64 12.79
CA LYS A 241 -21.69 -4.32 14.03
C LYS A 241 -20.30 -4.96 13.94
N ILE A 242 -19.27 -4.27 14.38
CA ILE A 242 -17.91 -4.81 14.41
C ILE A 242 -17.74 -5.66 15.66
N ILE A 243 -17.57 -6.97 15.47
CA ILE A 243 -17.49 -7.95 16.55
C ILE A 243 -16.07 -8.42 16.83
N GLY A 244 -15.12 -8.24 15.90
CA GLY A 244 -13.75 -8.66 16.07
C GLY A 244 -12.76 -7.75 15.35
N ILE A 245 -11.60 -7.53 15.98
CA ILE A 245 -10.47 -6.82 15.40
C ILE A 245 -9.18 -7.51 15.83
N ALA A 246 -8.25 -7.67 14.89
CA ALA A 246 -6.91 -8.18 15.18
C ALA A 246 -5.82 -7.27 14.62
N ASP A 247 -4.68 -7.25 15.29
CA ASP A 247 -3.40 -6.76 14.82
C ASP A 247 -2.34 -7.88 14.83
N ILE A 248 -1.07 -7.54 14.59
CA ILE A 248 0.03 -8.52 14.58
C ILE A 248 0.30 -9.17 15.94
N HIS A 249 -0.19 -8.60 17.04
CA HIS A 249 0.04 -9.06 18.40
C HIS A 249 -1.10 -9.94 18.94
N GLY A 250 -2.28 -9.87 18.32
CA GLY A 250 -3.45 -10.66 18.71
C GLY A 250 -4.77 -10.07 18.25
N GLY A 251 -5.85 -10.70 18.64
CA GLY A 251 -7.21 -10.31 18.32
C GLY A 251 -8.08 -10.15 19.56
N VAL A 252 -9.12 -9.33 19.44
CA VAL A 252 -10.16 -9.09 20.44
C VAL A 252 -11.52 -9.29 19.82
N VAL A 253 -12.41 -10.01 20.51
CA VAL A 253 -13.77 -10.33 20.04
C VAL A 253 -14.79 -9.97 21.10
N ASN A 254 -15.90 -9.40 20.67
CA ASN A 254 -17.10 -9.22 21.46
C ASN A 254 -18.34 -9.42 20.57
N PRO A 255 -19.08 -10.53 20.72
CA PRO A 255 -20.27 -10.82 19.90
C PRO A 255 -21.39 -9.75 20.00
N LYS A 256 -21.36 -8.94 21.07
CA LYS A 256 -22.29 -7.81 21.25
C LYS A 256 -21.88 -6.57 20.46
N GLY A 257 -20.67 -6.54 19.90
CA GLY A 257 -20.05 -5.43 19.19
C GLY A 257 -18.94 -4.77 20.04
N LEU A 258 -17.93 -4.23 19.38
CA LEU A 258 -16.80 -3.52 19.95
C LEU A 258 -17.08 -2.00 20.00
N ASP A 259 -16.68 -1.33 21.09
CA ASP A 259 -16.65 0.14 21.18
C ASP A 259 -15.43 0.66 20.43
N ILE A 260 -15.60 0.96 19.16
CA ILE A 260 -14.50 1.33 18.26
C ILE A 260 -13.81 2.64 18.68
N PRO A 261 -14.50 3.71 19.09
CA PRO A 261 -13.85 4.90 19.63
C PRO A 261 -12.89 4.61 20.79
N LYS A 262 -13.31 3.80 21.77
CA LYS A 262 -12.45 3.42 22.90
C LYS A 262 -11.31 2.51 22.48
N LEU A 263 -11.56 1.57 21.56
CA LEU A 263 -10.52 0.68 21.03
C LEU A 263 -9.44 1.43 20.26
N LEU A 264 -9.81 2.46 19.49
CA LEU A 264 -8.86 3.33 18.79
C LEU A 264 -7.96 4.09 19.78
N GLN A 265 -8.55 4.66 20.84
CA GLN A 265 -7.78 5.31 21.88
C GLN A 265 -6.83 4.32 22.57
N PHE A 266 -7.34 3.17 22.99
CA PHE A 266 -6.54 2.12 23.64
C PHE A 266 -5.38 1.66 22.74
N SER A 267 -5.65 1.38 21.47
CA SER A 267 -4.61 0.97 20.52
C SER A 267 -3.57 2.06 20.26
N HIS A 268 -3.97 3.34 20.30
CA HIS A 268 -3.02 4.45 20.20
C HIS A 268 -2.06 4.51 21.38
N GLU A 269 -2.56 4.24 22.60
CA GLU A 269 -1.79 4.27 23.84
C GLU A 269 -0.88 3.05 24.01
N THR A 270 -1.42 1.84 23.70
CA THR A 270 -0.72 0.56 23.92
C THR A 270 0.01 0.02 22.71
N LYS A 271 -0.19 0.62 21.52
CA LYS A 271 0.32 0.16 20.22
C LYS A 271 -0.23 -1.21 19.77
N SER A 272 -1.29 -1.68 20.40
CA SER A 272 -1.95 -2.94 20.06
C SER A 272 -3.43 -2.93 20.46
N VAL A 273 -4.23 -3.80 19.84
CA VAL A 273 -5.61 -4.08 20.26
C VAL A 273 -5.66 -5.13 21.38
N LYS A 274 -4.58 -5.90 21.54
CA LYS A 274 -4.51 -6.97 22.52
C LYS A 274 -4.65 -6.44 23.96
N GLY A 275 -5.50 -7.09 24.73
CA GLY A 275 -5.78 -6.70 26.12
C GLY A 275 -6.87 -5.65 26.26
N PHE A 276 -7.59 -5.28 25.19
CA PHE A 276 -8.71 -4.34 25.28
C PHE A 276 -9.77 -4.86 26.26
N PRO A 277 -10.18 -4.06 27.26
CA PRO A 277 -11.07 -4.52 28.34
C PRO A 277 -12.45 -4.94 27.86
N GLY A 278 -13.02 -5.97 28.50
CA GLY A 278 -14.39 -6.44 28.21
C GLY A 278 -14.51 -7.25 26.91
N THR A 279 -13.40 -7.79 26.41
CA THR A 279 -13.34 -8.60 25.21
C THR A 279 -12.70 -9.96 25.47
N GLU A 280 -13.06 -10.94 24.65
CA GLU A 280 -12.35 -12.20 24.56
C GLU A 280 -11.07 -12.02 23.73
N GLN A 281 -9.97 -12.62 24.22
CA GLN A 281 -8.66 -12.53 23.56
C GLN A 281 -8.45 -13.75 22.68
N MET A 282 -7.94 -13.53 21.46
CA MET A 282 -7.63 -14.59 20.50
C MET A 282 -6.29 -14.33 19.84
N SER A 283 -5.74 -15.33 19.16
CA SER A 283 -4.65 -15.09 18.24
C SER A 283 -5.16 -14.34 17.01
N HIS A 284 -4.26 -13.69 16.29
CA HIS A 284 -4.64 -12.95 15.08
C HIS A 284 -5.17 -13.86 13.96
N MET A 285 -4.88 -15.17 14.00
CA MET A 285 -5.39 -16.13 13.02
C MET A 285 -6.74 -16.73 13.44
N GLU A 286 -6.92 -17.09 14.72
CA GLU A 286 -8.19 -17.66 15.23
C GLU A 286 -9.38 -16.71 15.03
N ILE A 287 -9.15 -15.40 14.96
CA ILE A 287 -10.23 -14.45 14.74
C ILE A 287 -10.89 -14.61 13.35
N LEU A 288 -10.15 -15.13 12.37
CA LEU A 288 -10.67 -15.41 11.02
C LEU A 288 -11.63 -16.58 10.96
N GLU A 289 -11.64 -17.43 12.00
CA GLU A 289 -12.53 -18.60 12.11
C GLU A 289 -13.86 -18.24 12.79
N GLN A 290 -14.00 -17.00 13.27
CA GLN A 290 -15.21 -16.55 13.94
C GLN A 290 -16.34 -16.35 12.96
N ASP A 291 -17.53 -16.81 13.35
CA ASP A 291 -18.75 -16.63 12.56
C ASP A 291 -19.13 -15.13 12.48
N CYS A 292 -19.16 -14.55 11.27
CA CYS A 292 -19.44 -13.12 11.02
C CYS A 292 -20.33 -12.88 9.78
#